data_27d1721cf208b6fa35b8f1fbb23c4d65
#
_entry.id   27d1721cf208b6fa35b8f1fbb23c4d65
#
_cell.length_a   1.000
_cell.length_b   1.000
_cell.length_c   1.000
_cell.angle_alpha   90.00
_cell.angle_beta   90.00
_cell.angle_gamma   90.00
#
_symmetry.space_group_name_H-M   'P 1'
#
loop_
_entity.id
_entity.type
_entity.pdbx_description
1 polymer ?
#
loop_
_entity_poly.entity_id
_entity_poly.type
_entity_poly.pdbx_seq_one_letter_code
_entity_poly.pdbx_strand_id
1 'polypeptide(L)'
;MSIYDIKVTDNKGNEVSMSDYKGKVLLIVNTATGCGFTPQYEGLEKMYEKFVDRGFEILDFPCNQFAFQAKGSDEQIHEFCTLNYNTKFPRFKKIKVNGGDAAEIFKYLKEQKKGRIKWNFTKFLVDAEGNVVDRFEPTTKPEDIEASVEKLLK
;
A
#
# COMPACT_ATOMS: atom_id res chain seq x y z
N MET A 1 4.60 16.40 12.14
CA MET A 1 3.79 15.16 12.21
C MET A 1 4.59 13.99 11.70
N SER A 2 4.50 12.85 12.36
CA SER A 2 5.09 11.59 11.92
C SER A 2 4.02 10.71 11.29
N ILE A 3 4.42 9.81 10.40
CA ILE A 3 3.50 8.81 9.88
C ILE A 3 2.86 7.99 11.01
N TYR A 4 3.59 7.81 12.10
CA TYR A 4 3.13 7.03 13.26
C TYR A 4 2.01 7.71 14.07
N ASP A 5 1.73 8.98 13.80
CA ASP A 5 0.62 9.71 14.41
C ASP A 5 -0.71 9.48 13.68
N ILE A 6 -0.67 8.77 12.54
CA ILE A 6 -1.83 8.56 11.69
C ILE A 6 -2.51 7.25 12.04
N LYS A 7 -3.84 7.26 12.00
CA LYS A 7 -4.66 6.05 12.18
C LYS A 7 -5.35 5.72 10.87
N VAL A 8 -5.51 4.44 10.60
CA VAL A 8 -6.17 3.91 9.40
C VAL A 8 -7.23 2.89 9.82
N THR A 9 -8.06 2.47 8.89
CA THR A 9 -9.11 1.48 9.16
C THR A 9 -8.83 0.23 8.32
N ASP A 10 -8.82 -0.93 8.96
CA ASP A 10 -8.63 -2.19 8.23
C ASP A 10 -9.90 -2.59 7.46
N ASN A 11 -9.81 -3.66 6.69
CA ASN A 11 -10.92 -4.12 5.86
C ASN A 11 -12.09 -4.72 6.66
N LYS A 12 -11.93 -4.87 7.97
CA LYS A 12 -13.00 -5.34 8.87
C LYS A 12 -13.63 -4.20 9.68
N GLY A 13 -13.16 -2.96 9.45
CA GLY A 13 -13.67 -1.77 10.14
C GLY A 13 -12.96 -1.44 11.44
N ASN A 14 -11.86 -2.11 11.77
CA ASN A 14 -11.11 -1.84 12.98
C ASN A 14 -10.11 -0.70 12.77
N GLU A 15 -9.96 0.18 13.77
CA GLU A 15 -8.95 1.22 13.73
C GLU A 15 -7.57 0.64 14.00
N VAL A 16 -6.59 1.02 13.18
CA VAL A 16 -5.20 0.58 13.30
C VAL A 16 -4.32 1.82 13.35
N SER A 17 -3.45 1.89 14.35
CA SER A 17 -2.45 2.97 14.42
C SER A 17 -1.24 2.61 13.56
N MET A 18 -0.75 3.56 12.78
CA MET A 18 0.49 3.35 12.04
C MET A 18 1.69 3.13 12.97
N SER A 19 1.58 3.54 14.23
CA SER A 19 2.62 3.25 15.23
C SER A 19 2.81 1.75 15.49
N ASP A 20 1.83 0.92 15.14
CA ASP A 20 1.95 -0.54 15.25
C ASP A 20 3.02 -1.10 14.32
N TYR A 21 3.43 -0.32 13.31
CA TYR A 21 4.44 -0.72 12.34
C TYR A 21 5.82 -0.10 12.59
N LYS A 22 6.03 0.55 13.74
CA LYS A 22 7.35 1.09 14.08
C LYS A 22 8.43 0.02 13.99
N GLY A 23 9.57 0.39 13.41
CA GLY A 23 10.69 -0.51 13.25
C GLY A 23 10.63 -1.38 12.01
N LYS A 24 9.53 -1.33 11.25
CA LYS A 24 9.39 -2.08 10.00
C LYS A 24 9.56 -1.17 8.80
N VAL A 25 10.15 -1.72 7.74
CA VAL A 25 10.15 -1.10 6.42
C VAL A 25 8.78 -1.35 5.80
N LEU A 26 8.14 -0.31 5.27
CA LEU A 26 6.79 -0.41 4.73
C LEU A 26 6.75 -0.08 3.24
N LEU A 27 5.97 -0.84 2.48
CA LEU A 27 5.56 -0.48 1.13
C LEU A 27 4.06 -0.23 1.16
N ILE A 28 3.66 1.01 0.94
CA ILE A 28 2.25 1.43 1.00
C ILE A 28 1.76 1.63 -0.43
N VAL A 29 0.70 0.92 -0.81
CA VAL A 29 0.25 0.82 -2.19
C VAL A 29 -1.25 1.11 -2.27
N ASN A 30 -1.67 1.94 -3.22
CA ASN A 30 -3.08 2.05 -3.56
C ASN A 30 -3.40 1.08 -4.69
N THR A 31 -4.45 0.29 -4.55
CA THR A 31 -4.69 -0.87 -5.41
C THR A 31 -6.09 -0.90 -6.00
N ALA A 32 -6.29 -1.81 -6.96
CA ALA A 32 -7.58 -2.08 -7.55
C ALA A 32 -7.62 -3.52 -8.08
N THR A 33 -8.83 -4.07 -8.16
CA THR A 33 -9.05 -5.45 -8.60
C THR A 33 -9.39 -5.55 -10.10
N GLY A 34 -9.70 -4.44 -10.76
CA GLY A 34 -10.07 -4.40 -12.16
C GLY A 34 -9.14 -3.60 -13.06
N CYS A 35 -7.92 -3.36 -12.64
CA CYS A 35 -6.93 -2.56 -13.36
C CYS A 35 -6.03 -3.44 -14.23
N GLY A 36 -5.49 -2.86 -15.31
CA GLY A 36 -4.46 -3.55 -16.09
C GLY A 36 -3.20 -3.88 -15.30
N PHE A 37 -2.95 -3.15 -14.21
CA PHE A 37 -1.82 -3.41 -13.30
C PHE A 37 -2.16 -4.38 -12.17
N THR A 38 -3.41 -4.84 -12.04
CA THR A 38 -3.82 -5.78 -10.98
C THR A 38 -2.92 -7.01 -10.88
N PRO A 39 -2.38 -7.57 -11.99
CA PRO A 39 -1.41 -8.67 -11.88
C PRO A 39 -0.15 -8.37 -11.07
N GLN A 40 0.14 -7.11 -10.76
CA GLN A 40 1.24 -6.76 -9.86
C GLN A 40 1.05 -7.32 -8.45
N TYR A 41 -0.17 -7.71 -8.06
CA TYR A 41 -0.40 -8.41 -6.81
C TYR A 41 0.47 -9.67 -6.67
N GLU A 42 0.73 -10.38 -7.77
CA GLU A 42 1.60 -11.55 -7.75
C GLU A 42 3.01 -11.19 -7.31
N GLY A 43 3.58 -10.15 -7.89
CA GLY A 43 4.92 -9.67 -7.53
C GLY A 43 4.99 -9.08 -6.13
N LEU A 44 3.91 -8.40 -5.70
CA LEU A 44 3.83 -7.87 -4.34
C LEU A 44 3.82 -9.01 -3.31
N GLU A 45 3.06 -10.07 -3.55
CA GLU A 45 3.03 -11.20 -2.64
C GLU A 45 4.37 -11.94 -2.58
N LYS A 46 5.06 -12.10 -3.72
CA LYS A 46 6.41 -12.66 -3.76
C LYS A 46 7.39 -11.85 -2.94
N MET A 47 7.34 -10.53 -3.07
CA MET A 47 8.18 -9.61 -2.29
C MET A 47 7.86 -9.73 -0.81
N TYR A 48 6.58 -9.79 -0.46
CA TYR A 48 6.13 -9.94 0.91
C TYR A 48 6.67 -11.22 1.54
N GLU A 49 6.51 -12.35 0.87
CA GLU A 49 6.99 -13.65 1.36
C GLU A 49 8.51 -13.66 1.52
N LYS A 50 9.23 -12.95 0.66
CA LYS A 50 10.68 -12.86 0.72
C LYS A 50 11.18 -12.06 1.92
N PHE A 51 10.50 -10.97 2.29
CA PHE A 51 11.02 -9.99 3.24
C PHE A 51 10.26 -9.88 4.57
N VAL A 52 9.08 -10.48 4.70
CA VAL A 52 8.22 -10.29 5.89
C VAL A 52 8.95 -10.67 7.18
N ASP A 53 9.74 -11.73 7.18
CA ASP A 53 10.47 -12.19 8.37
C ASP A 53 11.69 -11.31 8.69
N ARG A 54 12.00 -10.37 7.82
CA ARG A 54 13.12 -9.44 8.00
C ARG A 54 12.67 -8.04 8.41
N GLY A 55 11.42 -7.90 8.89
CA GLY A 55 10.89 -6.60 9.33
C GLY A 55 10.33 -5.76 8.20
N PHE A 56 9.65 -6.38 7.26
CA PHE A 56 8.99 -5.73 6.13
C PHE A 56 7.49 -5.96 6.16
N GLU A 57 6.72 -4.96 5.74
CA GLU A 57 5.27 -5.09 5.61
C GLU A 57 4.79 -4.38 4.35
N ILE A 58 3.74 -4.91 3.73
CA ILE A 58 3.03 -4.25 2.63
C ILE A 58 1.66 -3.84 3.14
N LEU A 59 1.28 -2.60 2.94
CA LEU A 59 -0.03 -2.09 3.35
C LEU A 59 -0.84 -1.78 2.09
N ASP A 60 -1.90 -2.56 1.89
CA ASP A 60 -2.74 -2.52 0.70
C ASP A 60 -3.99 -1.68 0.95
N PHE A 61 -4.11 -0.55 0.24
CA PHE A 61 -5.26 0.36 0.33
C PHE A 61 -6.02 0.38 -0.99
N PRO A 62 -7.11 -0.41 -1.14
CA PRO A 62 -7.92 -0.33 -2.34
C PRO A 62 -8.52 1.06 -2.53
N CYS A 63 -8.57 1.51 -3.79
CA CYS A 63 -9.09 2.84 -4.14
C CYS A 63 -9.88 2.75 -5.44
N ASN A 64 -11.10 3.31 -5.45
CA ASN A 64 -12.00 3.25 -6.59
C ASN A 64 -12.02 4.53 -7.45
N GLN A 65 -11.07 5.47 -7.22
CA GLN A 65 -11.04 6.77 -7.90
C GLN A 65 -10.53 6.72 -9.34
N PHE A 66 -9.90 5.61 -9.75
CA PHE A 66 -9.29 5.51 -11.07
C PHE A 66 -10.15 4.58 -11.95
N ALA A 67 -11.03 5.21 -12.75
CA ALA A 67 -11.95 4.54 -13.65
C ALA A 67 -12.83 3.47 -12.97
N PHE A 68 -13.11 3.66 -11.67
CA PHE A 68 -13.96 2.75 -10.87
C PHE A 68 -13.47 1.29 -10.93
N GLN A 69 -12.15 1.07 -10.89
CA GLN A 69 -11.54 -0.26 -11.03
C GLN A 69 -11.41 -1.05 -9.72
N ALA A 70 -11.84 -0.49 -8.60
CA ALA A 70 -11.89 -1.19 -7.32
C ALA A 70 -13.33 -1.27 -6.80
N LYS A 71 -14.22 -1.85 -7.61
CA LYS A 71 -15.64 -1.98 -7.28
C LYS A 71 -15.88 -3.02 -6.20
N GLY A 72 -17.04 -2.92 -5.56
CA GLY A 72 -17.48 -3.89 -4.57
C GLY A 72 -17.12 -3.49 -3.14
N SER A 73 -17.53 -4.35 -2.21
CA SER A 73 -17.27 -4.14 -0.80
C SER A 73 -15.81 -4.51 -0.44
N ASP A 74 -15.39 -4.09 0.75
CA ASP A 74 -14.07 -4.47 1.27
C ASP A 74 -13.92 -5.99 1.35
N GLU A 75 -15.01 -6.70 1.73
CA GLU A 75 -15.02 -8.15 1.79
C GLU A 75 -14.85 -8.79 0.41
N GLN A 76 -15.55 -8.27 -0.60
CA GLN A 76 -15.44 -8.77 -1.98
C GLN A 76 -14.04 -8.55 -2.55
N ILE A 77 -13.44 -7.41 -2.26
CA ILE A 77 -12.07 -7.12 -2.68
C ILE A 77 -11.09 -8.08 -2.01
N HIS A 78 -11.27 -8.33 -0.72
CA HIS A 78 -10.44 -9.28 0.02
C HIS A 78 -10.53 -10.69 -0.56
N GLU A 79 -11.76 -11.16 -0.85
CA GLU A 79 -11.96 -12.47 -1.48
C GLU A 79 -11.28 -12.57 -2.84
N PHE A 80 -11.42 -11.54 -3.67
CA PHE A 80 -10.76 -11.50 -4.98
C PHE A 80 -9.24 -11.69 -4.86
N CYS A 81 -8.62 -10.94 -3.96
CA CYS A 81 -7.17 -11.00 -3.79
C CYS A 81 -6.71 -12.33 -3.21
N THR A 82 -7.48 -12.90 -2.29
CA THR A 82 -7.17 -14.20 -1.69
C THR A 82 -7.29 -15.32 -2.71
N LEU A 83 -8.38 -15.33 -3.48
CA LEU A 83 -8.65 -16.40 -4.45
C LEU A 83 -7.72 -16.34 -5.69
N ASN A 84 -7.39 -15.15 -6.16
CA ASN A 84 -6.64 -14.99 -7.40
C ASN A 84 -5.14 -14.88 -7.19
N TYR A 85 -4.69 -14.33 -6.05
CA TYR A 85 -3.27 -14.04 -5.82
C TYR A 85 -2.75 -14.59 -4.49
N ASN A 86 -3.63 -15.13 -3.65
CA ASN A 86 -3.28 -15.68 -2.34
C ASN A 86 -2.46 -14.70 -1.50
N THR A 87 -2.86 -13.43 -1.51
CA THR A 87 -2.16 -12.38 -0.78
C THR A 87 -2.30 -12.56 0.73
N LYS A 88 -1.20 -12.39 1.45
CA LYS A 88 -1.15 -12.55 2.92
C LYS A 88 -0.87 -11.24 3.65
N PHE A 89 -0.45 -10.19 2.92
CA PHE A 89 -0.21 -8.89 3.53
C PHE A 89 -1.52 -8.20 3.94
N PRO A 90 -1.47 -7.29 4.93
CA PRO A 90 -2.67 -6.59 5.41
C PRO A 90 -3.38 -5.79 4.33
N ARG A 91 -4.70 -5.86 4.32
CA ARG A 91 -5.54 -5.04 3.46
C ARG A 91 -6.41 -4.14 4.30
N PHE A 92 -6.54 -2.91 3.85
CA PHE A 92 -7.29 -1.89 4.56
C PHE A 92 -8.59 -1.58 3.85
N LYS A 93 -9.45 -0.82 4.53
CA LYS A 93 -10.72 -0.36 3.97
C LYS A 93 -10.44 0.46 2.71
N LYS A 94 -11.32 0.35 1.71
CA LYS A 94 -11.26 1.17 0.50
C LYS A 94 -11.28 2.65 0.87
N ILE A 95 -10.38 3.43 0.28
CA ILE A 95 -10.21 4.85 0.56
C ILE A 95 -10.14 5.68 -0.71
N LYS A 96 -10.17 7.00 -0.56
CA LYS A 96 -9.78 7.94 -1.60
C LYS A 96 -8.35 8.39 -1.34
N VAL A 97 -7.61 8.63 -2.40
CA VAL A 97 -6.19 9.03 -2.33
C VAL A 97 -5.94 10.44 -2.87
N ASN A 98 -6.89 11.01 -3.62
CA ASN A 98 -6.83 12.35 -4.17
C ASN A 98 -8.06 13.15 -3.76
N GLY A 99 -7.92 14.50 -3.76
CA GLY A 99 -9.00 15.42 -3.45
C GLY A 99 -9.14 15.70 -1.96
N GLY A 100 -10.14 16.52 -1.63
CA GLY A 100 -10.37 16.94 -0.24
C GLY A 100 -10.72 15.80 0.70
N ASP A 101 -11.32 14.73 0.18
CA ASP A 101 -11.74 13.56 0.96
C ASP A 101 -10.68 12.46 1.03
N ALA A 102 -9.46 12.72 0.53
CA ALA A 102 -8.40 11.73 0.57
C ALA A 102 -8.11 11.32 2.01
N ALA A 103 -7.80 10.02 2.21
CA ALA A 103 -7.43 9.51 3.53
C ALA A 103 -6.18 10.24 4.02
N GLU A 104 -6.13 10.48 5.34
CA GLU A 104 -5.04 11.24 5.96
C GLU A 104 -3.67 10.67 5.62
N ILE A 105 -3.53 9.34 5.60
CA ILE A 105 -2.26 8.71 5.27
C ILE A 105 -1.79 9.08 3.86
N PHE A 106 -2.68 9.15 2.87
CA PHE A 106 -2.30 9.52 1.51
C PHE A 106 -2.05 11.02 1.36
N LYS A 107 -2.74 11.85 2.14
CA LYS A 107 -2.39 13.29 2.21
C LYS A 107 -0.96 13.46 2.70
N TYR A 108 -0.60 12.73 3.76
CA TYR A 108 0.74 12.76 4.33
C TYR A 108 1.79 12.27 3.32
N LEU A 109 1.55 11.11 2.69
CA LEU A 109 2.48 10.54 1.71
C LEU A 109 2.75 11.49 0.54
N LYS A 110 1.69 12.14 0.03
CA LYS A 110 1.81 13.09 -1.08
C LYS A 110 2.53 14.40 -0.69
N GLU A 111 2.54 14.75 0.59
CA GLU A 111 3.32 15.87 1.10
C GLU A 111 4.81 15.53 1.15
N GLN A 112 5.13 14.28 1.52
CA GLN A 112 6.51 13.81 1.64
C GLN A 112 7.16 13.57 0.27
N LYS A 113 6.41 13.00 -0.67
CA LYS A 113 6.84 12.78 -2.06
C LYS A 113 5.76 13.37 -2.95
N LYS A 114 5.92 14.61 -3.33
CA LYS A 114 4.91 15.49 -3.93
C LYS A 114 4.30 14.96 -5.22
N GLY A 115 3.04 15.28 -5.37
CA GLY A 115 2.25 15.01 -6.57
C GLY A 115 1.03 14.17 -6.28
N ARG A 116 -0.03 14.44 -7.04
CA ARG A 116 -1.26 13.63 -6.93
C ARG A 116 -0.96 12.19 -7.32
N ILE A 117 -1.77 11.26 -6.85
CA ILE A 117 -1.71 9.87 -7.29
C ILE A 117 -2.34 9.82 -8.69
N LYS A 118 -1.57 9.33 -9.67
CA LYS A 118 -2.00 9.35 -11.08
C LYS A 118 -2.80 8.14 -11.47
N TRP A 119 -2.58 6.99 -10.83
CA TRP A 119 -3.28 5.75 -11.14
C TRP A 119 -3.10 4.73 -10.03
N ASN A 120 -3.75 3.56 -10.18
CA ASN A 120 -3.60 2.43 -9.26
C ASN A 120 -2.16 1.91 -9.25
N PHE A 121 -1.77 1.29 -8.14
CA PHE A 121 -0.45 0.67 -7.94
C PHE A 121 0.72 1.67 -7.91
N THR A 122 0.45 2.87 -7.40
CA THR A 122 1.50 3.79 -6.94
C THR A 122 2.01 3.29 -5.60
N LYS A 123 3.32 3.27 -5.39
CA LYS A 123 3.94 2.70 -4.20
C LYS A 123 4.78 3.76 -3.49
N PHE A 124 4.67 3.77 -2.16
CA PHE A 124 5.52 4.62 -1.31
C PHE A 124 6.34 3.72 -0.40
N LEU A 125 7.65 3.94 -0.35
CA LEU A 125 8.57 3.17 0.48
C LEU A 125 8.92 3.98 1.73
N VAL A 126 8.72 3.37 2.90
CA VAL A 126 8.96 4.00 4.20
C VAL A 126 10.02 3.21 4.93
N ASP A 127 11.04 3.88 5.48
CA ASP A 127 12.10 3.22 6.22
C ASP A 127 11.66 2.82 7.64
N ALA A 128 12.52 2.12 8.36
CA ALA A 128 12.20 1.62 9.69
C ALA A 128 12.01 2.73 10.74
N GLU A 129 12.41 3.95 10.44
CA GLU A 129 12.25 5.13 11.30
C GLU A 129 11.03 5.97 10.93
N GLY A 130 10.26 5.56 9.93
CA GLY A 130 9.04 6.25 9.51
C GLY A 130 9.24 7.35 8.47
N ASN A 131 10.41 7.42 7.86
CA ASN A 131 10.67 8.38 6.79
C ASN A 131 10.21 7.83 5.44
N VAL A 132 9.46 8.62 4.67
CA VAL A 132 9.06 8.26 3.32
C VAL A 132 10.26 8.55 2.41
N VAL A 133 10.95 7.50 2.00
CA VAL A 133 12.24 7.63 1.30
C VAL A 133 12.12 7.54 -0.22
N ASP A 134 11.04 6.94 -0.73
CA ASP A 134 10.88 6.77 -2.17
C ASP A 134 9.43 6.67 -2.58
N ARG A 135 9.17 6.96 -3.85
CA ARG A 135 7.85 6.81 -4.47
C ARG A 135 8.04 6.20 -5.85
N PHE A 136 7.27 5.16 -6.15
CA PHE A 136 7.32 4.48 -7.44
C PHE A 136 5.98 4.61 -8.14
N GLU A 137 5.99 5.03 -9.40
CA GLU A 137 4.77 5.18 -10.20
C GLU A 137 4.24 3.81 -10.62
N PRO A 138 2.98 3.74 -11.11
CA PRO A 138 2.31 2.45 -11.39
C PRO A 138 3.08 1.50 -12.30
N THR A 139 3.82 2.01 -13.28
CA THR A 139 4.56 1.18 -14.23
C THR A 139 5.79 0.48 -13.63
N THR A 140 6.25 0.91 -12.45
CA THR A 140 7.37 0.25 -11.78
C THR A 140 6.89 -1.05 -11.17
N LYS A 141 7.43 -2.16 -11.65
CA LYS A 141 7.04 -3.49 -11.20
C LYS A 141 7.59 -3.80 -9.80
N PRO A 142 6.90 -4.62 -9.01
CA PRO A 142 7.41 -5.01 -7.68
C PRO A 142 8.84 -5.57 -7.72
N GLU A 143 9.18 -6.36 -8.74
CA GLU A 143 10.52 -6.93 -8.89
C GLU A 143 11.60 -5.85 -8.95
N ASP A 144 11.27 -4.70 -9.54
CA ASP A 144 12.21 -3.58 -9.71
C ASP A 144 12.36 -2.74 -8.44
N ILE A 145 11.52 -2.98 -7.43
CA ILE A 145 11.56 -2.28 -6.14
C ILE A 145 12.37 -3.08 -5.10
N GLU A 146 12.56 -4.39 -5.29
CA GLU A 146 13.20 -5.26 -4.31
C GLU A 146 14.57 -4.76 -3.84
N ALA A 147 15.40 -4.25 -4.75
CA ALA A 147 16.71 -3.73 -4.39
C ALA A 147 16.63 -2.53 -3.43
N SER A 148 15.63 -1.66 -3.62
CA SER A 148 15.41 -0.50 -2.76
C SER A 148 14.95 -0.93 -1.36
N VAL A 149 14.10 -1.95 -1.29
CA VAL A 149 13.65 -2.54 -0.02
C VAL A 149 14.83 -3.19 0.70
N GLU A 150 15.61 -4.00 -0.01
CA GLU A 150 16.75 -4.74 0.54
C GLU A 150 17.74 -3.80 1.24
N LYS A 151 18.00 -2.63 0.67
CA LYS A 151 18.92 -1.63 1.24
C LYS A 151 18.46 -1.11 2.59
N LEU A 152 17.16 -1.10 2.87
CA LEU A 152 16.59 -0.59 4.11
C LEU A 152 16.47 -1.67 5.19
N LEU A 153 16.52 -2.93 4.81
CA LEU A 153 16.40 -4.05 5.75
C LEU A 153 17.73 -4.33 6.45
N LYS A 154 17.62 -4.80 7.67
CA LYS A 154 18.78 -5.19 8.48
C LYS A 154 19.02 -6.68 8.41
#